data_82b253835dec2616beddb888ff599f90
#
_entry.id   82b253835dec2616beddb888ff599f90
#
_cell.length_a   1.000
_cell.length_b   1.000
_cell.length_c   1.000
_cell.angle_alpha   90.00
_cell.angle_beta   90.00
_cell.angle_gamma   90.00
#
_symmetry.space_group_name_H-M   'P 1'
#
loop_
_entity.id
_entity.type
_entity.pdbx_description
1 polymer ?
#
loop_
_entity_poly.entity_id
_entity_poly.type
_entity_poly.pdbx_seq_one_letter_code
_entity_poly.pdbx_strand_id
1 'polypeptide(L)'
;YYIERGMGSKWKWLAMIFAFFGICVGLFGIGTFSQVNGIASAVNNFFDPNQQHTVAIPGIGTYSWTVVIASLVLSICVALVLIGGIKRIANVSQIVVPFMAIIYVVISLTLIICNITEIPAAIVTVVKGAFNPSAVTGGAVGTLFIAMQSGVARGIFSNESGLGSAPIAAAAAKTKEPVRQGLVSMTGTFIDTIIICTMTGLAIVLTGAWQVEGLEGVRVTTYAFNQGLPIPASVSSFLLMLCLVFFAFTTILGWNYYSERCLEYLTGGNMKAVKVYRWLYILAVFIGPYMTVEACLLYTSPS
;
A
#
# COMPACT_ATOMS: atom_id res chain seq x y z
N TYR A 1 -23.57 -1.98 6.33
CA TYR A 1 -24.69 -2.81 5.81
C TYR A 1 -24.44 -4.30 6.03
N TYR A 2 -23.32 -4.90 5.59
CA TYR A 2 -23.10 -6.35 5.67
C TYR A 2 -23.03 -6.88 7.11
N ILE A 3 -22.45 -6.14 8.05
CA ILE A 3 -22.43 -6.51 9.48
C ILE A 3 -23.85 -6.52 10.04
N GLU A 4 -24.59 -5.42 9.83
CA GLU A 4 -25.96 -5.28 10.34
C GLU A 4 -26.92 -6.29 9.73
N ARG A 5 -26.82 -6.57 8.41
CA ARG A 5 -27.69 -7.54 7.72
C ARG A 5 -27.30 -8.99 7.98
N GLY A 6 -26.00 -9.25 8.13
CA GLY A 6 -25.47 -10.61 8.38
C GLY A 6 -25.64 -11.07 9.82
N MET A 7 -25.39 -10.18 10.79
CA MET A 7 -25.45 -10.49 12.23
C MET A 7 -26.77 -10.07 12.89
N GLY A 8 -27.60 -9.30 12.18
CA GLY A 8 -28.87 -8.79 12.67
C GLY A 8 -28.80 -7.39 13.26
N SER A 9 -29.97 -6.77 13.47
CA SER A 9 -30.10 -5.37 13.92
C SER A 9 -29.47 -5.07 15.28
N LYS A 10 -29.31 -6.08 16.15
CA LYS A 10 -28.64 -5.94 17.43
C LYS A 10 -27.16 -5.54 17.30
N TRP A 11 -26.53 -5.83 16.17
CA TRP A 11 -25.11 -5.54 15.89
C TRP A 11 -24.89 -4.24 15.12
N LYS A 12 -25.92 -3.40 15.01
CA LYS A 12 -25.83 -2.10 14.32
C LYS A 12 -24.75 -1.20 14.93
N TRP A 13 -24.56 -1.22 16.23
CA TRP A 13 -23.52 -0.45 16.92
C TRP A 13 -22.11 -0.83 16.40
N LEU A 14 -21.83 -2.13 16.17
CA LEU A 14 -20.56 -2.60 15.64
C LEU A 14 -20.37 -2.13 14.20
N ALA A 15 -21.43 -2.17 13.38
CA ALA A 15 -21.40 -1.66 12.02
C ALA A 15 -21.09 -0.15 11.97
N MET A 16 -21.63 0.63 12.92
CA MET A 16 -21.36 2.07 13.03
C MET A 16 -19.89 2.34 13.43
N ILE A 17 -19.35 1.62 14.41
CA ILE A 17 -17.96 1.72 14.84
C ILE A 17 -17.03 1.37 13.66
N PHE A 18 -17.28 0.25 12.98
CA PHE A 18 -16.52 -0.14 11.80
C PHE A 18 -16.54 0.94 10.71
N ALA A 19 -17.71 1.50 10.42
CA ALA A 19 -17.85 2.54 9.41
C ALA A 19 -17.11 3.83 9.80
N PHE A 20 -17.13 4.22 11.08
CA PHE A 20 -16.38 5.37 11.59
C PHE A 20 -14.87 5.18 11.40
N PHE A 21 -14.33 4.04 11.83
CA PHE A 21 -12.91 3.75 11.61
C PHE A 21 -12.55 3.60 10.13
N GLY A 22 -13.45 3.06 9.31
CA GLY A 22 -13.25 2.98 7.86
C GLY A 22 -13.11 4.35 7.19
N ILE A 23 -13.80 5.38 7.67
CA ILE A 23 -13.64 6.76 7.22
C ILE A 23 -12.28 7.32 7.66
N CYS A 24 -11.93 7.11 8.93
CA CYS A 24 -10.66 7.62 9.49
C CYS A 24 -9.45 6.98 8.78
N VAL A 25 -9.45 5.66 8.59
CA VAL A 25 -8.37 4.94 7.90
C VAL A 25 -8.25 5.38 6.44
N GLY A 26 -9.37 5.61 5.76
CA GLY A 26 -9.38 6.11 4.40
C GLY A 26 -8.80 7.52 4.28
N LEU A 27 -9.14 8.44 5.20
CA LEU A 27 -8.75 9.85 5.09
C LEU A 27 -7.36 10.14 5.67
N PHE A 28 -7.03 9.58 6.84
CA PHE A 28 -5.81 9.90 7.60
C PHE A 28 -4.79 8.77 7.67
N GLY A 29 -5.17 7.56 7.28
CA GLY A 29 -4.36 6.37 7.46
C GLY A 29 -3.71 5.84 6.19
N ILE A 30 -3.60 4.53 6.14
CA ILE A 30 -2.98 3.73 5.07
C ILE A 30 -3.59 4.04 3.69
N GLY A 31 -4.87 4.41 3.65
CA GLY A 31 -5.60 4.64 2.41
C GLY A 31 -5.16 5.88 1.65
N THR A 32 -4.59 6.89 2.32
CA THR A 32 -4.23 8.16 1.68
C THR A 32 -2.79 8.56 1.96
N PHE A 33 -2.48 9.00 3.18
CA PHE A 33 -1.20 9.64 3.48
C PHE A 33 0.01 8.71 3.25
N SER A 34 -0.07 7.47 3.68
CA SER A 34 0.99 6.49 3.47
C SER A 34 1.25 6.23 1.98
N GLN A 35 0.20 6.08 1.18
CA GLN A 35 0.33 5.81 -0.26
C GLN A 35 0.87 7.02 -1.01
N VAL A 36 0.35 8.20 -0.72
CA VAL A 36 0.78 9.44 -1.38
C VAL A 36 2.23 9.78 -1.04
N ASN A 37 2.62 9.58 0.22
CA ASN A 37 4.01 9.75 0.65
C ASN A 37 4.93 8.73 -0.03
N GLY A 38 4.49 7.47 -0.16
CA GLY A 38 5.21 6.44 -0.91
C GLY A 38 5.44 6.82 -2.38
N ILE A 39 4.42 7.35 -3.07
CA ILE A 39 4.54 7.86 -4.44
C ILE A 39 5.55 9.02 -4.51
N ALA A 40 5.37 10.02 -3.64
CA ALA A 40 6.22 11.20 -3.62
C ALA A 40 7.69 10.82 -3.34
N SER A 41 7.93 9.91 -2.39
CA SER A 41 9.26 9.41 -2.08
C SER A 41 9.88 8.63 -3.25
N ALA A 42 9.11 7.78 -3.93
CA ALA A 42 9.59 7.03 -5.08
C ALA A 42 9.97 7.94 -6.25
N VAL A 43 9.11 8.93 -6.55
CA VAL A 43 9.36 9.93 -7.61
C VAL A 43 10.57 10.79 -7.23
N ASN A 44 10.66 11.26 -6.00
CA ASN A 44 11.77 12.06 -5.53
C ASN A 44 13.11 11.29 -5.56
N ASN A 45 13.13 10.04 -5.11
CA ASN A 45 14.32 9.20 -5.16
C ASN A 45 14.80 8.93 -6.59
N PHE A 46 13.91 8.95 -7.57
CA PHE A 46 14.29 8.75 -8.97
C PHE A 46 14.75 10.04 -9.64
N PHE A 47 14.04 11.16 -9.50
CA PHE A 47 14.29 12.40 -10.22
C PHE A 47 15.21 13.39 -9.50
N ASP A 48 15.21 13.40 -8.15
CA ASP A 48 16.04 14.31 -7.34
C ASP A 48 16.54 13.63 -6.07
N PRO A 49 17.39 12.57 -6.19
CA PRO A 49 17.87 11.79 -5.05
C PRO A 49 18.68 12.63 -4.05
N ASN A 50 19.31 13.70 -4.51
CA ASN A 50 20.16 14.58 -3.71
C ASN A 50 19.44 15.83 -3.19
N GLN A 51 18.15 15.97 -3.47
CA GLN A 51 17.32 17.13 -3.07
C GLN A 51 17.94 18.48 -3.46
N GLN A 52 18.50 18.57 -4.67
CA GLN A 52 19.21 19.77 -5.13
C GLN A 52 18.27 20.93 -5.47
N HIS A 53 17.02 20.60 -5.84
CA HIS A 53 16.02 21.57 -6.24
C HIS A 53 14.91 21.65 -5.21
N THR A 54 15.10 22.50 -4.20
CA THR A 54 14.13 22.65 -3.10
C THR A 54 13.36 23.95 -3.17
N VAL A 55 12.13 23.93 -2.67
CA VAL A 55 11.26 25.09 -2.47
C VAL A 55 10.82 25.17 -1.02
N ALA A 56 10.94 26.33 -0.42
CA ALA A 56 10.42 26.60 0.90
C ALA A 56 8.93 26.96 0.82
N ILE A 57 8.08 26.18 1.46
CA ILE A 57 6.65 26.44 1.58
C ILE A 57 6.43 27.09 2.95
N PRO A 58 5.98 28.36 3.00
CA PRO A 58 5.79 29.06 4.27
C PRO A 58 4.85 28.28 5.22
N GLY A 59 5.33 28.00 6.44
CA GLY A 59 4.56 27.29 7.47
C GLY A 59 4.55 25.78 7.39
N ILE A 60 5.13 25.14 6.34
CA ILE A 60 5.12 23.69 6.18
C ILE A 60 6.54 23.11 6.15
N GLY A 61 7.49 23.77 5.48
CA GLY A 61 8.88 23.32 5.42
C GLY A 61 9.50 23.44 4.03
N THR A 62 10.69 22.84 3.86
CA THR A 62 11.42 22.82 2.59
C THR A 62 11.27 21.47 1.93
N TYR A 63 10.81 21.44 0.69
CA TYR A 63 10.55 20.21 -0.08
C TYR A 63 11.16 20.32 -1.48
N SER A 64 11.48 19.17 -2.07
CA SER A 64 11.93 19.13 -3.46
C SER A 64 10.79 19.51 -4.43
N TRP A 65 11.10 20.21 -5.52
CA TRP A 65 10.15 20.51 -6.58
C TRP A 65 9.49 19.24 -7.16
N THR A 66 10.21 18.13 -7.17
CA THR A 66 9.68 16.83 -7.62
C THR A 66 8.50 16.38 -6.77
N VAL A 67 8.56 16.58 -5.44
CA VAL A 67 7.46 16.27 -4.52
C VAL A 67 6.25 17.16 -4.80
N VAL A 68 6.46 18.47 -5.00
CA VAL A 68 5.38 19.41 -5.27
C VAL A 68 4.67 19.10 -6.59
N ILE A 69 5.43 18.83 -7.64
CA ILE A 69 4.87 18.47 -8.96
C ILE A 69 4.14 17.13 -8.87
N ALA A 70 4.74 16.12 -8.23
CA ALA A 70 4.13 14.81 -8.06
C ALA A 70 2.82 14.90 -7.28
N SER A 71 2.76 15.68 -6.20
CA SER A 71 1.53 15.87 -5.40
C SER A 71 0.42 16.52 -6.21
N LEU A 72 0.75 17.54 -7.02
CA LEU A 72 -0.21 18.23 -7.86
C LEU A 72 -0.76 17.30 -8.96
N VAL A 73 0.12 16.64 -9.69
CA VAL A 73 -0.26 15.71 -10.76
C VAL A 73 -1.11 14.57 -10.21
N LEU A 74 -0.69 13.97 -9.09
CA LEU A 74 -1.42 12.91 -8.42
C LEU A 74 -2.83 13.36 -8.01
N SER A 75 -2.93 14.54 -7.39
CA SER A 75 -4.22 15.08 -6.94
C SER A 75 -5.17 15.34 -8.11
N ILE A 76 -4.67 15.84 -9.23
CA ILE A 76 -5.45 16.05 -10.45
C ILE A 76 -5.91 14.70 -11.00
N CYS A 77 -5.02 13.70 -11.12
CA CYS A 77 -5.38 12.37 -11.60
C CYS A 77 -6.43 11.70 -10.70
N VAL A 78 -6.25 11.76 -9.38
CA VAL A 78 -7.22 11.25 -8.40
C VAL A 78 -8.55 11.96 -8.55
N ALA A 79 -8.58 13.30 -8.63
CA ALA A 79 -9.80 14.08 -8.80
C ALA A 79 -10.56 13.68 -10.07
N LEU A 80 -9.87 13.57 -11.21
CA LEU A 80 -10.46 13.18 -12.49
C LEU A 80 -11.14 11.81 -12.42
N VAL A 81 -10.54 10.86 -11.68
CA VAL A 81 -11.11 9.52 -11.54
C VAL A 81 -12.26 9.52 -10.54
N LEU A 82 -12.09 10.13 -9.36
CA LEU A 82 -13.10 10.13 -8.30
C LEU A 82 -14.40 10.86 -8.67
N ILE A 83 -14.31 11.95 -9.42
CA ILE A 83 -15.50 12.67 -9.92
C ILE A 83 -16.36 11.76 -10.82
N GLY A 84 -15.73 10.84 -11.55
CA GLY A 84 -16.44 9.85 -12.37
C GLY A 84 -17.08 8.69 -11.60
N GLY A 85 -16.85 8.60 -10.28
CA GLY A 85 -17.42 7.59 -9.39
C GLY A 85 -16.92 6.17 -9.65
N ILE A 86 -17.58 5.18 -9.03
CA ILE A 86 -17.14 3.77 -9.02
C ILE A 86 -16.90 3.16 -10.41
N LYS A 87 -17.70 3.53 -11.41
CA LYS A 87 -17.50 3.00 -12.77
C LYS A 87 -16.16 3.42 -13.36
N ARG A 88 -15.74 4.67 -13.12
CA ARG A 88 -14.46 5.18 -13.60
C ARG A 88 -13.30 4.58 -12.82
N ILE A 89 -13.45 4.45 -11.49
CA ILE A 89 -12.47 3.77 -10.64
C ILE A 89 -12.24 2.34 -11.15
N ALA A 90 -13.32 1.58 -11.38
CA ALA A 90 -13.23 0.20 -11.88
C ALA A 90 -12.57 0.12 -13.26
N ASN A 91 -12.93 1.01 -14.19
CA ASN A 91 -12.33 1.03 -15.54
C ASN A 91 -10.83 1.35 -15.51
N VAL A 92 -10.41 2.29 -14.67
CA VAL A 92 -8.98 2.64 -14.53
C VAL A 92 -8.22 1.48 -13.87
N SER A 93 -8.73 0.93 -12.78
CA SER A 93 -8.09 -0.18 -12.07
C SER A 93 -7.99 -1.44 -12.93
N GLN A 94 -8.99 -1.73 -13.75
CA GLN A 94 -9.02 -2.88 -14.66
C GLN A 94 -7.89 -2.85 -15.71
N ILE A 95 -7.37 -1.68 -16.05
CA ILE A 95 -6.25 -1.52 -16.99
C ILE A 95 -4.93 -1.42 -16.24
N VAL A 96 -4.88 -0.56 -15.22
CA VAL A 96 -3.64 -0.24 -14.50
C VAL A 96 -3.11 -1.42 -13.70
N VAL A 97 -4.01 -2.15 -12.99
CA VAL A 97 -3.58 -3.24 -12.11
C VAL A 97 -2.93 -4.41 -12.87
N PRO A 98 -3.51 -4.97 -13.93
CA PRO A 98 -2.83 -6.03 -14.70
C PRO A 98 -1.52 -5.55 -15.33
N PHE A 99 -1.48 -4.32 -15.84
CA PHE A 99 -0.28 -3.76 -16.45
C PHE A 99 0.88 -3.69 -15.46
N MET A 100 0.67 -3.09 -14.27
CA MET A 100 1.71 -3.02 -13.24
C MET A 100 2.11 -4.40 -12.71
N ALA A 101 1.12 -5.29 -12.53
CA ALA A 101 1.37 -6.63 -12.00
C ALA A 101 2.25 -7.45 -12.98
N ILE A 102 1.98 -7.39 -14.27
CA ILE A 102 2.78 -8.07 -15.29
C ILE A 102 4.22 -7.54 -15.28
N ILE A 103 4.41 -6.22 -15.28
CA ILE A 103 5.76 -5.62 -15.23
C ILE A 103 6.48 -6.08 -13.96
N TYR A 104 5.83 -5.96 -12.81
CA TYR A 104 6.43 -6.34 -11.53
C TYR A 104 6.82 -7.81 -11.47
N VAL A 105 5.93 -8.71 -11.90
CA VAL A 105 6.19 -10.15 -11.95
C VAL A 105 7.34 -10.46 -12.90
N VAL A 106 7.39 -9.86 -14.08
CA VAL A 106 8.47 -10.08 -15.06
C VAL A 106 9.82 -9.66 -14.49
N ILE A 107 9.93 -8.45 -13.94
CA ILE A 107 11.22 -7.98 -13.38
C ILE A 107 11.63 -8.80 -12.16
N SER A 108 10.68 -9.18 -11.29
CA SER A 108 10.96 -9.99 -10.10
C SER A 108 11.37 -11.41 -10.47
N LEU A 109 10.69 -12.04 -11.42
CA LEU A 109 11.09 -13.36 -11.95
C LEU A 109 12.47 -13.31 -12.59
N THR A 110 12.76 -12.27 -13.37
CA THR A 110 14.08 -12.09 -13.97
C THR A 110 15.16 -12.03 -12.89
N LEU A 111 14.95 -11.25 -11.82
CA LEU A 111 15.86 -11.17 -10.69
C LEU A 111 16.07 -12.56 -10.04
N ILE A 112 14.98 -13.26 -9.75
CA ILE A 112 15.03 -14.58 -9.11
C ILE A 112 15.75 -15.60 -9.98
N ILE A 113 15.49 -15.63 -11.29
CA ILE A 113 16.13 -16.54 -12.24
C ILE A 113 17.63 -16.23 -12.38
N CYS A 114 18.01 -14.96 -12.45
CA CYS A 114 19.43 -14.56 -12.51
C CYS A 114 20.21 -14.94 -11.25
N ASN A 115 19.54 -15.06 -10.10
CA ASN A 115 20.16 -15.42 -8.82
C ASN A 115 19.68 -16.79 -8.32
N ILE A 116 19.32 -17.70 -9.21
CA ILE A 116 18.71 -18.99 -8.87
C ILE A 116 19.58 -19.86 -7.97
N THR A 117 20.90 -19.75 -8.10
CA THR A 117 21.89 -20.51 -7.30
C THR A 117 21.89 -20.09 -5.83
N GLU A 118 21.50 -18.88 -5.52
CA GLU A 118 21.46 -18.32 -4.16
C GLU A 118 20.14 -18.64 -3.43
N ILE A 119 19.12 -19.17 -4.11
CA ILE A 119 17.82 -19.46 -3.51
C ILE A 119 17.91 -20.42 -2.32
N PRO A 120 18.67 -21.55 -2.37
CA PRO A 120 18.77 -22.43 -1.20
C PRO A 120 19.38 -21.72 0.02
N ALA A 121 20.40 -20.87 -0.19
CA ALA A 121 21.01 -20.08 0.87
C ALA A 121 20.04 -19.05 1.46
N ALA A 122 19.27 -18.39 0.61
CA ALA A 122 18.22 -17.45 1.03
C ALA A 122 17.15 -18.12 1.89
N ILE A 123 16.65 -19.28 1.47
CA ILE A 123 15.65 -20.06 2.25
C ILE A 123 16.23 -20.45 3.61
N VAL A 124 17.47 -20.95 3.65
CA VAL A 124 18.16 -21.31 4.90
C VAL A 124 18.29 -20.09 5.80
N THR A 125 18.61 -18.92 5.25
CA THR A 125 18.73 -17.65 6.00
C THR A 125 17.40 -17.27 6.64
N VAL A 126 16.30 -17.34 5.90
CA VAL A 126 14.95 -17.06 6.41
C VAL A 126 14.56 -18.03 7.52
N VAL A 127 14.75 -19.33 7.30
CA VAL A 127 14.41 -20.37 8.29
C VAL A 127 15.28 -20.25 9.55
N LYS A 128 16.59 -20.03 9.41
CA LYS A 128 17.48 -19.81 10.54
C LYS A 128 17.09 -18.54 11.31
N GLY A 129 16.76 -17.45 10.61
CA GLY A 129 16.32 -16.21 11.25
C GLY A 129 15.01 -16.39 12.04
N ALA A 130 14.09 -17.24 11.54
CA ALA A 130 12.83 -17.52 12.21
C ALA A 130 12.98 -18.37 13.47
N PHE A 131 13.86 -19.38 13.47
CA PHE A 131 14.00 -20.36 14.56
C PHE A 131 15.23 -20.18 15.44
N ASN A 132 16.20 -19.36 15.03
CA ASN A 132 17.38 -19.08 15.81
C ASN A 132 17.61 -17.58 15.92
N PRO A 133 16.91 -16.89 16.81
CA PRO A 133 17.06 -15.46 17.03
C PRO A 133 18.36 -15.17 17.82
N SER A 134 19.51 -15.68 17.35
CA SER A 134 20.81 -15.46 17.97
C SER A 134 21.29 -14.00 17.95
N ALA A 135 20.55 -13.12 17.31
CA ALA A 135 20.79 -11.68 17.32
C ALA A 135 20.43 -10.99 18.64
N VAL A 136 20.07 -11.76 19.70
CA VAL A 136 19.44 -11.19 20.87
C VAL A 136 20.22 -11.51 22.15
N THR A 137 21.46 -11.14 22.13
CA THR A 137 22.22 -10.95 23.38
C THR A 137 21.68 -9.71 24.08
N GLY A 138 20.74 -9.90 25.01
CA GLY A 138 20.31 -8.83 25.91
C GLY A 138 18.80 -8.61 26.07
N GLY A 139 17.98 -9.29 25.29
CA GLY A 139 16.53 -9.09 25.38
C GLY A 139 15.73 -10.06 24.49
N ALA A 140 16.14 -11.33 24.47
CA ALA A 140 15.63 -12.36 23.55
C ALA A 140 14.10 -12.40 23.40
N VAL A 141 13.40 -12.30 24.51
CA VAL A 141 11.93 -12.37 24.52
C VAL A 141 11.30 -11.09 23.98
N GLY A 142 11.87 -9.93 24.29
CA GLY A 142 11.34 -8.64 23.83
C GLY A 142 11.45 -8.45 22.31
N THR A 143 12.59 -8.76 21.73
CA THR A 143 12.79 -8.65 20.27
C THR A 143 12.03 -9.70 19.48
N LEU A 144 11.86 -10.91 20.00
CA LEU A 144 10.97 -11.90 19.39
C LEU A 144 9.54 -11.40 19.36
N PHE A 145 9.09 -10.79 20.46
CA PHE A 145 7.74 -10.24 20.55
C PHE A 145 7.53 -9.06 19.58
N ILE A 146 8.49 -8.15 19.48
CA ILE A 146 8.47 -7.02 18.54
C ILE A 146 8.48 -7.51 17.09
N ALA A 147 9.35 -8.48 16.75
CA ALA A 147 9.41 -9.05 15.41
C ALA A 147 8.09 -9.76 15.04
N MET A 148 7.51 -10.51 15.98
CA MET A 148 6.21 -11.17 15.79
C MET A 148 5.09 -10.14 15.65
N GLN A 149 5.05 -9.10 16.49
CA GLN A 149 4.08 -8.02 16.41
C GLN A 149 4.16 -7.29 15.08
N SER A 150 5.35 -6.91 14.65
CA SER A 150 5.59 -6.24 13.37
C SER A 150 5.21 -7.13 12.19
N GLY A 151 5.57 -8.41 12.23
CA GLY A 151 5.22 -9.39 11.20
C GLY A 151 3.72 -9.60 11.07
N VAL A 152 3.02 -9.78 12.18
CA VAL A 152 1.54 -9.93 12.21
C VAL A 152 0.88 -8.65 11.71
N ALA A 153 1.31 -7.48 12.18
CA ALA A 153 0.77 -6.20 11.74
C ALA A 153 0.91 -6.04 10.20
N ARG A 154 2.09 -6.28 9.65
CA ARG A 154 2.33 -6.19 8.20
C ARG A 154 1.52 -7.22 7.41
N GLY A 155 1.37 -8.44 7.92
CA GLY A 155 0.54 -9.49 7.31
C GLY A 155 -0.94 -9.11 7.26
N ILE A 156 -1.48 -8.50 8.31
CA ILE A 156 -2.86 -8.00 8.34
C ILE A 156 -3.05 -6.87 7.32
N PHE A 157 -2.06 -5.97 7.18
CA PHE A 157 -2.13 -4.84 6.28
C PHE A 157 -1.84 -5.18 4.81
N SER A 158 -1.32 -6.37 4.52
CA SER A 158 -0.94 -6.76 3.16
C SER A 158 -2.10 -6.75 2.18
N ASN A 159 -3.31 -7.13 2.62
CA ASN A 159 -4.47 -7.23 1.76
C ASN A 159 -5.79 -6.86 2.46
N GLU A 160 -6.85 -6.68 1.65
CA GLU A 160 -8.18 -6.30 2.13
C GLU A 160 -8.86 -7.35 3.01
N SER A 161 -8.45 -8.61 2.92
CA SER A 161 -9.01 -9.69 3.76
C SER A 161 -8.59 -9.53 5.21
N GLY A 162 -7.35 -9.11 5.47
CA GLY A 162 -6.85 -8.81 6.80
C GLY A 162 -7.52 -7.60 7.43
N LEU A 163 -7.77 -6.57 6.64
CA LEU A 163 -8.40 -5.31 7.08
C LEU A 163 -9.92 -5.39 7.21
N GLY A 164 -10.55 -6.45 6.67
CA GLY A 164 -12.01 -6.58 6.64
C GLY A 164 -12.73 -5.64 5.68
N SER A 165 -12.01 -5.01 4.74
CA SER A 165 -12.57 -4.12 3.71
C SER A 165 -13.07 -4.86 2.47
N ALA A 166 -12.62 -6.08 2.22
CA ALA A 166 -13.02 -6.91 1.08
C ALA A 166 -14.55 -6.99 0.85
N PRO A 167 -15.41 -7.12 1.88
CA PRO A 167 -16.86 -7.14 1.68
C PRO A 167 -17.43 -5.84 1.11
N ILE A 168 -16.77 -4.69 1.29
CA ILE A 168 -17.23 -3.41 0.73
C ILE A 168 -17.06 -3.42 -0.80
N ALA A 169 -15.92 -3.92 -1.29
CA ALA A 169 -15.69 -4.13 -2.72
C ALA A 169 -16.62 -5.21 -3.29
N ALA A 170 -16.74 -6.33 -2.59
CA ALA A 170 -17.59 -7.45 -3.00
C ALA A 170 -19.08 -7.06 -3.13
N ALA A 171 -19.55 -6.10 -2.33
CA ALA A 171 -20.92 -5.59 -2.42
C ALA A 171 -21.24 -4.90 -3.76
N ALA A 172 -20.22 -4.44 -4.49
CA ALA A 172 -20.38 -3.84 -5.82
C ALA A 172 -20.30 -4.88 -6.96
N ALA A 173 -20.02 -6.14 -6.66
CA ALA A 173 -19.88 -7.19 -7.66
C ALA A 173 -21.21 -7.53 -8.34
N LYS A 174 -21.17 -7.75 -9.65
CA LYS A 174 -22.32 -8.15 -10.46
C LYS A 174 -22.45 -9.67 -10.51
N THR A 175 -22.64 -10.30 -9.37
CA THR A 175 -22.86 -11.75 -9.28
C THR A 175 -24.06 -12.06 -8.40
N LYS A 176 -24.76 -13.17 -8.71
CA LYS A 176 -25.86 -13.68 -7.90
C LYS A 176 -25.41 -14.80 -6.96
N GLU A 177 -24.18 -15.29 -7.14
CA GLU A 177 -23.65 -16.44 -6.42
C GLU A 177 -22.55 -16.00 -5.44
N PRO A 178 -22.79 -16.09 -4.12
CA PRO A 178 -21.79 -15.73 -3.11
C PRO A 178 -20.49 -16.53 -3.22
N VAL A 179 -20.59 -17.81 -3.55
CA VAL A 179 -19.44 -18.71 -3.70
C VAL A 179 -18.51 -18.21 -4.82
N ARG A 180 -19.06 -17.80 -5.96
CA ARG A 180 -18.30 -17.26 -7.08
C ARG A 180 -17.53 -16.00 -6.69
N GLN A 181 -18.16 -15.10 -5.94
CA GLN A 181 -17.49 -13.91 -5.42
C GLN A 181 -16.38 -14.27 -4.42
N GLY A 182 -16.63 -15.26 -3.56
CA GLY A 182 -15.62 -15.76 -2.61
C GLY A 182 -14.37 -16.28 -3.30
N LEU A 183 -14.53 -17.07 -4.37
CA LEU A 183 -13.42 -17.59 -5.18
C LEU A 183 -12.60 -16.47 -5.84
N VAL A 184 -13.26 -15.44 -6.37
CA VAL A 184 -12.59 -14.26 -6.95
C VAL A 184 -11.79 -13.52 -5.88
N SER A 185 -12.37 -13.27 -4.71
CA SER A 185 -11.69 -12.59 -3.60
C SER A 185 -10.48 -13.38 -3.09
N MET A 186 -10.59 -14.71 -3.00
CA MET A 186 -9.49 -15.60 -2.62
C MET A 186 -8.33 -15.52 -3.62
N THR A 187 -8.62 -15.43 -4.92
CA THR A 187 -7.59 -15.33 -5.97
C THR A 187 -6.76 -14.04 -5.78
N GLY A 188 -7.40 -12.92 -5.46
CA GLY A 188 -6.71 -11.66 -5.18
C GLY A 188 -5.72 -11.80 -4.01
N THR A 189 -6.18 -12.35 -2.89
CA THR A 189 -5.34 -12.59 -1.70
C THR A 189 -4.18 -13.54 -2.00
N PHE A 190 -4.43 -14.60 -2.78
CA PHE A 190 -3.38 -15.54 -3.18
C PHE A 190 -2.30 -14.87 -4.04
N ILE A 191 -2.70 -14.09 -5.05
CA ILE A 191 -1.74 -13.40 -5.93
C ILE A 191 -0.92 -12.39 -5.14
N ASP A 192 -1.56 -11.55 -4.32
CA ASP A 192 -0.88 -10.53 -3.53
C ASP A 192 0.10 -11.16 -2.52
N THR A 193 -0.40 -12.01 -1.64
CA THR A 193 0.38 -12.50 -0.49
C THR A 193 1.33 -13.62 -0.87
N ILE A 194 0.87 -14.63 -1.62
CA ILE A 194 1.71 -15.80 -1.93
C ILE A 194 2.66 -15.51 -3.10
N ILE A 195 2.22 -14.79 -4.13
CA ILE A 195 3.08 -14.54 -5.30
C ILE A 195 3.90 -13.27 -5.10
N ILE A 196 3.26 -12.11 -5.02
CA ILE A 196 3.95 -10.81 -5.05
C ILE A 196 4.82 -10.60 -3.81
N CYS A 197 4.29 -10.84 -2.61
CA CYS A 197 5.06 -10.67 -1.37
C CYS A 197 6.22 -11.66 -1.27
N THR A 198 6.04 -12.92 -1.71
CA THR A 198 7.13 -13.90 -1.71
C THR A 198 8.23 -13.51 -2.69
N MET A 199 7.88 -13.07 -3.90
CA MET A 199 8.87 -12.61 -4.88
C MET A 199 9.65 -11.40 -4.37
N THR A 200 8.98 -10.43 -3.75
CA THR A 200 9.61 -9.25 -3.15
C THR A 200 10.55 -9.65 -2.00
N GLY A 201 10.07 -10.49 -1.08
CA GLY A 201 10.85 -10.98 0.04
C GLY A 201 12.09 -11.76 -0.40
N LEU A 202 11.95 -12.65 -1.40
CA LEU A 202 13.07 -13.37 -1.99
C LEU A 202 14.07 -12.41 -2.64
N ALA A 203 13.63 -11.44 -3.41
CA ALA A 203 14.51 -10.44 -4.03
C ALA A 203 15.36 -9.70 -2.98
N ILE A 204 14.74 -9.29 -1.86
CA ILE A 204 15.42 -8.59 -0.77
C ILE A 204 16.45 -9.51 -0.06
N VAL A 205 16.10 -10.77 0.17
CA VAL A 205 16.99 -11.73 0.86
C VAL A 205 18.14 -12.17 -0.05
N LEU A 206 17.85 -12.49 -1.33
CA LEU A 206 18.86 -12.90 -2.32
C LEU A 206 19.95 -11.86 -2.52
N THR A 207 19.58 -10.57 -2.49
CA THR A 207 20.53 -9.47 -2.70
C THR A 207 21.18 -8.95 -1.41
N GLY A 208 20.80 -9.48 -0.25
CA GLY A 208 21.28 -8.99 1.04
C GLY A 208 20.84 -7.56 1.40
N ALA A 209 19.87 -7.00 0.70
CA ALA A 209 19.41 -5.63 0.88
C ALA A 209 18.89 -5.34 2.32
N TRP A 210 18.40 -6.36 3.01
CA TRP A 210 17.93 -6.27 4.39
C TRP A 210 19.05 -6.00 5.43
N GLN A 211 20.33 -6.21 5.06
CA GLN A 211 21.49 -5.99 5.93
C GLN A 211 22.10 -4.59 5.77
N VAL A 212 21.65 -3.84 4.78
CA VAL A 212 22.23 -2.54 4.47
C VAL A 212 21.65 -1.49 5.42
N GLU A 213 22.47 -0.93 6.29
CA GLU A 213 22.09 0.10 7.23
C GLU A 213 21.61 1.38 6.53
N GLY A 214 20.60 2.04 7.10
CA GLY A 214 20.05 3.30 6.58
C GLY A 214 19.11 3.16 5.39
N LEU A 215 18.80 1.93 4.94
CA LEU A 215 17.77 1.68 3.95
C LEU A 215 16.44 1.35 4.64
N GLU A 216 15.38 2.08 4.27
CA GLU A 216 14.04 1.86 4.79
C GLU A 216 12.99 1.88 3.68
N GLY A 217 11.90 1.16 3.88
CA GLY A 217 10.74 1.13 2.99
C GLY A 217 11.09 0.81 1.54
N VAL A 218 10.70 1.69 0.63
CA VAL A 218 10.90 1.54 -0.83
C VAL A 218 12.39 1.46 -1.21
N ARG A 219 13.27 2.11 -0.46
CA ARG A 219 14.72 2.11 -0.75
C ARG A 219 15.32 0.72 -0.67
N VAL A 220 14.86 -0.13 0.26
CA VAL A 220 15.31 -1.52 0.38
C VAL A 220 15.00 -2.30 -0.90
N THR A 221 13.76 -2.21 -1.38
CA THR A 221 13.32 -2.89 -2.61
C THR A 221 14.07 -2.35 -3.83
N THR A 222 14.23 -1.01 -3.95
CA THR A 222 14.96 -0.40 -5.06
C THR A 222 16.42 -0.85 -5.07
N TYR A 223 17.07 -0.90 -3.92
CA TYR A 223 18.43 -1.42 -3.79
C TYR A 223 18.52 -2.90 -4.23
N ALA A 224 17.60 -3.74 -3.74
CA ALA A 224 17.55 -5.15 -4.09
C ALA A 224 17.46 -5.37 -5.61
N PHE A 225 16.56 -4.65 -6.27
CA PHE A 225 16.38 -4.79 -7.71
C PHE A 225 17.55 -4.20 -8.52
N ASN A 226 18.15 -3.13 -8.04
CA ASN A 226 19.33 -2.54 -8.71
C ASN A 226 20.56 -3.45 -8.63
N GLN A 227 20.70 -4.23 -7.55
CA GLN A 227 21.80 -5.17 -7.39
C GLN A 227 21.53 -6.52 -8.07
N GLY A 228 20.28 -6.99 -8.04
CA GLY A 228 19.96 -8.34 -8.49
C GLY A 228 19.60 -8.46 -9.98
N LEU A 229 19.29 -7.37 -10.67
CA LEU A 229 18.93 -7.38 -12.08
C LEU A 229 20.13 -7.12 -13.00
N PRO A 230 20.26 -7.82 -14.14
CA PRO A 230 21.31 -7.61 -15.13
C PRO A 230 21.00 -6.43 -16.07
N ILE A 231 20.42 -5.36 -15.56
CA ILE A 231 20.05 -4.15 -16.32
C ILE A 231 20.59 -2.91 -15.61
N PRO A 232 20.76 -1.77 -16.30
CA PRO A 232 21.20 -0.54 -15.66
C PRO A 232 20.31 -0.14 -14.49
N ALA A 233 20.91 0.30 -13.38
CA ALA A 233 20.20 0.70 -12.17
C ALA A 233 19.13 1.78 -12.41
N SER A 234 19.36 2.69 -13.37
CA SER A 234 18.38 3.71 -13.77
C SER A 234 17.10 3.10 -14.34
N VAL A 235 17.24 2.04 -15.17
CA VAL A 235 16.08 1.35 -15.77
C VAL A 235 15.33 0.56 -14.70
N SER A 236 16.06 -0.18 -13.85
CA SER A 236 15.47 -0.91 -12.73
C SER A 236 14.69 0.01 -11.79
N SER A 237 15.31 1.10 -11.34
CA SER A 237 14.67 2.10 -10.47
C SER A 237 13.45 2.74 -11.13
N PHE A 238 13.50 3.03 -12.44
CA PHE A 238 12.36 3.58 -13.19
C PHE A 238 11.17 2.61 -13.21
N LEU A 239 11.42 1.34 -13.53
CA LEU A 239 10.37 0.31 -13.58
C LEU A 239 9.71 0.11 -12.22
N LEU A 240 10.52 0.07 -11.16
CA LEU A 240 9.99 -0.04 -9.79
C LEU A 240 9.19 1.18 -9.37
N MET A 241 9.71 2.38 -9.63
CA MET A 241 8.98 3.62 -9.37
C MET A 241 7.63 3.61 -10.10
N LEU A 242 7.60 3.22 -11.37
CA LEU A 242 6.37 3.16 -12.17
C LEU A 242 5.35 2.16 -11.56
N CYS A 243 5.80 0.95 -11.21
CA CYS A 243 4.95 -0.05 -10.57
C CYS A 243 4.39 0.46 -9.24
N LEU A 244 5.22 1.07 -8.40
CA LEU A 244 4.82 1.59 -7.10
C LEU A 244 3.83 2.75 -7.24
N VAL A 245 4.06 3.67 -8.17
CA VAL A 245 3.13 4.78 -8.45
C VAL A 245 1.75 4.24 -8.86
N PHE A 246 1.70 3.27 -9.75
CA PHE A 246 0.43 2.68 -10.18
C PHE A 246 -0.26 1.89 -9.06
N PHE A 247 0.51 1.11 -8.29
CA PHE A 247 -0.01 0.35 -7.16
C PHE A 247 -0.62 1.29 -6.10
N ALA A 248 0.14 2.28 -5.65
CA ALA A 248 -0.33 3.22 -4.65
C ALA A 248 -1.49 4.09 -5.16
N PHE A 249 -1.48 4.48 -6.44
CA PHE A 249 -2.58 5.21 -7.07
C PHE A 249 -3.90 4.43 -7.03
N THR A 250 -3.87 3.16 -7.43
CA THR A 250 -5.08 2.32 -7.38
C THR A 250 -5.56 2.06 -5.96
N THR A 251 -4.64 1.95 -5.00
CA THR A 251 -4.95 1.83 -3.57
C THR A 251 -5.66 3.08 -3.04
N ILE A 252 -5.20 4.28 -3.40
CA ILE A 252 -5.85 5.55 -3.05
C ILE A 252 -7.30 5.57 -3.57
N LEU A 253 -7.52 5.16 -4.81
CA LEU A 253 -8.85 5.10 -5.41
C LEU A 253 -9.78 4.10 -4.70
N GLY A 254 -9.26 2.93 -4.35
CA GLY A 254 -9.98 1.89 -3.61
C GLY A 254 -10.39 2.36 -2.23
N TRP A 255 -9.48 2.94 -1.46
CA TRP A 255 -9.77 3.44 -0.11
C TRP A 255 -10.74 4.61 -0.10
N ASN A 256 -10.68 5.51 -1.10
CA ASN A 256 -11.71 6.52 -1.24
C ASN A 256 -13.09 5.89 -1.39
N TYR A 257 -13.23 4.88 -2.23
CA TYR A 257 -14.51 4.18 -2.41
C TYR A 257 -15.01 3.54 -1.11
N TYR A 258 -14.12 2.86 -0.36
CA TYR A 258 -14.49 2.20 0.90
C TYR A 258 -14.96 3.22 1.95
N SER A 259 -14.23 4.30 2.11
CA SER A 259 -14.57 5.35 3.06
C SER A 259 -15.82 6.12 2.66
N GLU A 260 -16.06 6.37 1.36
CA GLU A 260 -17.34 6.94 0.88
C GLU A 260 -18.52 6.03 1.21
N ARG A 261 -18.38 4.70 1.05
CA ARG A 261 -19.45 3.74 1.42
C ARG A 261 -19.69 3.69 2.92
N CYS A 262 -18.63 3.82 3.72
CA CYS A 262 -18.75 3.91 5.18
C CYS A 262 -19.47 5.20 5.60
N LEU A 263 -19.12 6.33 4.99
CA LEU A 263 -19.78 7.63 5.26
C LEU A 263 -21.24 7.62 4.84
N GLU A 264 -21.55 7.06 3.67
CA GLU A 264 -22.92 6.90 3.19
C GLU A 264 -23.76 6.09 4.20
N TYR A 265 -23.19 5.03 4.77
CA TYR A 265 -23.87 4.23 5.78
C TYR A 265 -24.15 5.04 7.05
N LEU A 266 -23.16 5.79 7.57
CA LEU A 266 -23.32 6.59 8.80
C LEU A 266 -24.30 7.75 8.64
N THR A 267 -24.32 8.37 7.45
CA THR A 267 -25.17 9.53 7.16
C THR A 267 -26.55 9.16 6.63
N GLY A 268 -26.89 7.85 6.60
CA GLY A 268 -28.17 7.38 6.11
C GLY A 268 -28.43 7.66 4.62
N GLY A 269 -27.37 7.69 3.79
CA GLY A 269 -27.46 7.92 2.35
C GLY A 269 -27.37 9.38 1.91
N ASN A 270 -26.85 10.28 2.76
CA ASN A 270 -26.70 11.70 2.42
C ASN A 270 -25.59 11.95 1.38
N MET A 271 -25.97 12.06 0.12
CA MET A 271 -25.01 12.27 -0.99
C MET A 271 -24.30 13.64 -0.94
N LYS A 272 -24.82 14.63 -0.22
CA LYS A 272 -24.12 15.91 -0.04
C LYS A 272 -22.88 15.72 0.86
N ALA A 273 -23.05 14.96 1.96
CA ALA A 273 -21.92 14.62 2.84
C ALA A 273 -20.84 13.83 2.09
N VAL A 274 -21.21 12.87 1.26
CA VAL A 274 -20.27 12.09 0.42
C VAL A 274 -19.52 13.00 -0.55
N LYS A 275 -20.19 13.97 -1.19
CA LYS A 275 -19.50 14.92 -2.08
C LYS A 275 -18.49 15.82 -1.34
N VAL A 276 -18.86 16.33 -0.16
CA VAL A 276 -17.94 17.12 0.67
C VAL A 276 -16.73 16.29 1.07
N TYR A 277 -16.96 15.06 1.53
CA TYR A 277 -15.89 14.13 1.88
C TYR A 277 -14.93 13.86 0.71
N ARG A 278 -15.44 13.67 -0.50
CA ARG A 278 -14.62 13.47 -1.70
C ARG A 278 -13.65 14.63 -1.94
N TRP A 279 -14.11 15.87 -1.78
CA TRP A 279 -13.24 17.05 -1.91
C TRP A 279 -12.21 17.14 -0.79
N LEU A 280 -12.60 16.81 0.44
CA LEU A 280 -11.66 16.72 1.57
C LEU A 280 -10.59 15.64 1.33
N TYR A 281 -11.01 14.51 0.74
CA TYR A 281 -10.09 13.43 0.39
C TYR A 281 -9.07 13.85 -0.70
N ILE A 282 -9.52 14.53 -1.74
CA ILE A 282 -8.64 15.08 -2.78
C ILE A 282 -7.64 16.09 -2.18
N LEU A 283 -8.11 16.93 -1.27
CA LEU A 283 -7.25 17.85 -0.54
C LEU A 283 -6.22 17.10 0.33
N ALA A 284 -6.64 16.04 1.00
CA ALA A 284 -5.74 15.19 1.80
C ALA A 284 -4.68 14.51 0.92
N VAL A 285 -5.02 14.07 -0.29
CA VAL A 285 -4.06 13.54 -1.28
C VAL A 285 -3.01 14.60 -1.65
N PHE A 286 -3.41 15.85 -1.81
CA PHE A 286 -2.48 16.94 -2.10
C PHE A 286 -1.54 17.25 -0.93
N ILE A 287 -2.06 17.24 0.30
CA ILE A 287 -1.31 17.57 1.52
C ILE A 287 -0.40 16.41 1.98
N GLY A 288 -0.80 15.17 1.69
CA GLY A 288 -0.13 13.97 2.20
C GLY A 288 1.38 13.91 2.02
N PRO A 289 1.96 14.29 0.86
CA PRO A 289 3.41 14.29 0.66
C PRO A 289 4.20 15.22 1.56
N TYR A 290 3.54 16.24 2.12
CA TYR A 290 4.15 17.23 3.00
C TYR A 290 4.09 16.84 4.49
N MET A 291 3.47 15.71 4.82
CA MET A 291 3.46 15.17 6.18
C MET A 291 4.66 14.25 6.38
N THR A 292 5.23 14.24 7.59
CA THR A 292 6.34 13.34 7.90
C THR A 292 5.89 11.88 7.89
N VAL A 293 6.77 10.98 7.44
CA VAL A 293 6.51 9.52 7.41
C VAL A 293 6.16 9.01 8.80
N GLU A 294 6.80 9.53 9.84
CA GLU A 294 6.51 9.20 11.24
C GLU A 294 5.08 9.57 11.64
N ALA A 295 4.59 10.76 11.24
CA ALA A 295 3.20 11.14 11.47
C ALA A 295 2.22 10.22 10.74
N CYS A 296 2.58 9.72 9.54
CA CYS A 296 1.78 8.76 8.79
C CYS A 296 1.82 7.36 9.41
N LEU A 297 2.97 6.95 9.97
CA LEU A 297 3.17 5.62 10.56
C LEU A 297 2.66 5.55 12.00
N LEU A 298 2.63 6.64 12.77
CA LEU A 298 2.04 6.70 14.12
C LEU A 298 0.58 6.23 14.14
N TYR A 299 -0.16 6.43 13.05
CA TYR A 299 -1.53 5.94 12.89
C TYR A 299 -1.62 4.48 12.37
N THR A 300 -0.51 3.90 11.90
CA THR A 300 -0.51 2.61 11.21
C THR A 300 0.42 1.57 11.82
N SER A 301 1.27 1.98 12.73
CA SER A 301 2.15 1.09 13.50
C SER A 301 1.95 1.36 14.97
N PRO A 302 1.49 0.39 15.78
CA PRO A 302 1.71 0.49 17.20
C PRO A 302 3.22 0.51 17.41
N SER A 303 3.70 1.59 17.98
CA SER A 303 5.06 1.75 18.50
C SER A 303 5.45 0.61 19.45
#